data_8c63dc703097b0a07eb579ce92490fd9
#
_entry.id   8c63dc703097b0a07eb579ce92490fd9
#
_cell.length_a   1.000
_cell.length_b   1.000
_cell.length_c   1.000
_cell.angle_alpha   90.00
_cell.angle_beta   90.00
_cell.angle_gamma   90.00
#
_symmetry.space_group_name_H-M   'P 1'
#
loop_
_entity.id
_entity.type
_entity.pdbx_description
1 polymer ?
#
loop_
_entity_poly.entity_id
_entity_poly.type
_entity_poly.pdbx_seq_one_letter_code
_entity_poly.pdbx_strand_id
1 'polypeptide(L)'
;MKSLLDKLNLVPLNSGVCTGPDGWLPGSTEPIISTNPTTGEVIAAVSPATPAQTDQVIRAAQTAFHTWRQMPAPRRGLVVRDLGNALRELTEPLGELVTLEMGKIRAEGIGEVQEMIDICDFAVGLSRQLYGLTMHSERPGHRMYEQWHPLGPLGVITAFNFPVAVWSWNAAIAAVCGDTVIWKPSELTPLTAVAVQHIANRVMADYGLSGIFNLAVGDGSVGRTLTEDPRLPLISFTGSVRTGRLVGETVARRLGRTILELGGNNAIIVAPDANLELATRAILFGAVGTAGQRCTSTRRLIVHEDVADHLADRLVNAYRQVPIGDPLAAGTLMGPLVTATAVAAMQRALTQAVAEGGEILTGGQARPDLGPHFVEPAIVRMPTQTPIVREETFAPILYLLTYADWEEAVRLHNGVPQGLSSAIFTDSLQTAEAFLSVAGSDCGIANVNIGTSGAEIGGAFGGEKETGGGRESGSDAWKGYMRRQTNTINWSRELPLAQGLKFGDET
;
A
#
# COMPACT_ATOMS: atom_id res chain seq x y z
N MET A 1 6.07 -24.16 -13.23
CA MET A 1 5.24 -23.14 -13.91
C MET A 1 3.83 -23.64 -14.21
N LYS A 2 3.61 -24.53 -15.20
CA LYS A 2 2.24 -24.95 -15.61
C LYS A 2 1.36 -25.42 -14.43
N SER A 3 1.86 -26.32 -13.59
CA SER A 3 1.11 -26.83 -12.41
C SER A 3 0.73 -25.71 -11.41
N LEU A 4 1.52 -24.64 -11.31
CA LEU A 4 1.21 -23.49 -10.47
C LEU A 4 0.07 -22.68 -11.07
N LEU A 5 0.15 -22.38 -12.36
CA LEU A 5 -0.88 -21.62 -13.08
C LEU A 5 -2.22 -22.37 -13.06
N ASP A 6 -2.21 -23.69 -13.28
CA ASP A 6 -3.40 -24.53 -13.22
C ASP A 6 -4.09 -24.48 -11.84
N LYS A 7 -3.32 -24.50 -10.71
CA LYS A 7 -3.86 -24.37 -9.35
C LYS A 7 -4.57 -23.04 -9.11
N LEU A 8 -4.16 -21.99 -9.81
CA LEU A 8 -4.70 -20.63 -9.68
C LEU A 8 -5.72 -20.30 -10.78
N ASN A 9 -6.14 -21.29 -11.58
CA ASN A 9 -7.05 -21.13 -12.72
C ASN A 9 -6.54 -20.14 -13.77
N LEU A 10 -5.23 -20.06 -13.95
CA LEU A 10 -4.58 -19.24 -14.96
C LEU A 10 -4.27 -20.04 -16.23
N VAL A 11 -4.49 -19.41 -17.37
CA VAL A 11 -4.26 -19.95 -18.71
C VAL A 11 -3.22 -19.10 -19.45
N PRO A 12 -2.69 -19.54 -20.61
CA PRO A 12 -1.71 -18.74 -21.35
C PRO A 12 -2.17 -17.33 -21.74
N LEU A 13 -3.47 -17.14 -21.99
CA LEU A 13 -4.08 -15.84 -22.24
C LEU A 13 -5.33 -15.69 -21.34
N ASN A 14 -5.25 -14.82 -20.37
CA ASN A 14 -6.30 -14.57 -19.38
C ASN A 14 -7.10 -13.32 -19.75
N SER A 15 -8.37 -13.25 -19.34
CA SER A 15 -9.07 -11.98 -19.33
C SER A 15 -8.63 -11.13 -18.16
N GLY A 16 -8.41 -9.83 -18.39
CA GLY A 16 -8.19 -8.82 -17.36
C GLY A 16 -9.46 -8.07 -16.96
N VAL A 17 -10.64 -8.54 -17.38
CA VAL A 17 -11.91 -7.83 -17.14
C VAL A 17 -12.92 -8.78 -16.51
N CYS A 18 -13.39 -8.45 -15.32
CA CYS A 18 -14.35 -9.30 -14.60
C CYS A 18 -15.36 -8.49 -13.78
N THR A 19 -16.61 -8.88 -13.82
CA THR A 19 -17.71 -8.27 -13.08
C THR A 19 -18.36 -9.24 -12.06
N GLY A 20 -17.74 -10.37 -11.80
CA GLY A 20 -18.21 -11.38 -10.86
C GLY A 20 -18.07 -12.82 -11.40
N PRO A 21 -18.68 -13.84 -10.75
CA PRO A 21 -18.44 -15.26 -11.04
C PRO A 21 -18.57 -15.65 -12.52
N ASP A 22 -19.64 -15.24 -13.19
CA ASP A 22 -19.89 -15.51 -14.61
C ASP A 22 -19.59 -14.29 -15.49
N GLY A 23 -18.88 -13.32 -14.96
CA GLY A 23 -18.71 -11.99 -15.56
C GLY A 23 -17.34 -11.74 -16.21
N TRP A 24 -16.60 -12.78 -16.62
CA TRP A 24 -15.37 -12.59 -17.40
C TRP A 24 -15.66 -12.10 -18.81
N LEU A 25 -15.03 -11.00 -19.22
CA LEU A 25 -15.18 -10.38 -20.53
C LEU A 25 -13.91 -10.57 -21.37
N PRO A 26 -13.98 -10.61 -22.69
CA PRO A 26 -12.82 -11.01 -23.54
C PRO A 26 -11.61 -10.06 -23.48
N GLY A 27 -11.77 -8.81 -23.08
CA GLY A 27 -10.69 -7.81 -23.08
C GLY A 27 -10.29 -7.30 -24.46
N SER A 28 -9.21 -6.51 -24.53
CA SER A 28 -8.60 -6.01 -25.77
C SER A 28 -7.82 -7.12 -26.50
N THR A 29 -7.62 -6.94 -27.79
CA THR A 29 -6.82 -7.85 -28.64
C THR A 29 -5.30 -7.68 -28.45
N GLU A 30 -4.84 -6.61 -27.84
CA GLU A 30 -3.44 -6.35 -27.51
C GLU A 30 -3.18 -6.74 -26.05
N PRO A 31 -2.64 -7.95 -25.79
CA PRO A 31 -2.45 -8.41 -24.42
C PRO A 31 -1.24 -7.76 -23.75
N ILE A 32 -1.34 -7.59 -22.43
CA ILE A 32 -0.22 -7.30 -21.55
C ILE A 32 0.52 -8.61 -21.29
N ILE A 33 1.83 -8.62 -21.55
CA ILE A 33 2.68 -9.79 -21.32
C ILE A 33 3.28 -9.69 -19.91
N SER A 34 2.97 -10.65 -19.06
CA SER A 34 3.63 -10.80 -17.76
C SER A 34 4.90 -11.60 -17.92
N THR A 35 6.01 -11.07 -17.41
CA THR A 35 7.34 -11.66 -17.49
C THR A 35 7.94 -11.87 -16.11
N ASN A 36 8.71 -12.94 -15.95
CA ASN A 36 9.49 -13.18 -14.74
C ASN A 36 10.73 -12.26 -14.74
N PRO A 37 10.86 -11.32 -13.80
CA PRO A 37 12.01 -10.41 -13.77
C PRO A 37 13.35 -11.11 -13.47
N THR A 38 13.30 -12.34 -12.93
CA THR A 38 14.48 -13.17 -12.66
C THR A 38 15.13 -13.66 -13.94
N THR A 39 14.32 -14.15 -14.91
CA THR A 39 14.81 -14.81 -16.14
C THR A 39 14.54 -14.00 -17.40
N GLY A 40 13.58 -13.07 -17.37
CA GLY A 40 13.06 -12.37 -18.55
C GLY A 40 12.06 -13.20 -19.37
N GLU A 41 11.74 -14.41 -18.93
CA GLU A 41 10.81 -15.31 -19.65
C GLU A 41 9.36 -14.91 -19.43
N VAL A 42 8.53 -15.17 -20.43
CA VAL A 42 7.07 -14.94 -20.35
C VAL A 42 6.44 -15.96 -19.41
N ILE A 43 5.62 -15.48 -18.50
CA ILE A 43 4.80 -16.30 -17.59
C ILE A 43 3.46 -16.64 -18.28
N ALA A 44 2.70 -15.62 -18.64
CA ALA A 44 1.43 -15.67 -19.36
C ALA A 44 1.05 -14.27 -19.85
N ALA A 45 -0.14 -14.13 -20.42
CA ALA A 45 -0.65 -12.86 -20.93
C ALA A 45 -2.03 -12.54 -20.35
N VAL A 46 -2.38 -11.25 -20.30
CA VAL A 46 -3.68 -10.75 -19.84
C VAL A 46 -4.23 -9.76 -20.86
N SER A 47 -5.44 -9.99 -21.35
CA SER A 47 -6.16 -9.05 -22.23
C SER A 47 -6.74 -7.89 -21.40
N PRO A 48 -6.27 -6.65 -21.55
CA PRO A 48 -6.70 -5.52 -20.75
C PRO A 48 -8.10 -5.03 -21.10
N ALA A 49 -8.71 -4.24 -20.19
CA ALA A 49 -10.02 -3.64 -20.38
C ALA A 49 -9.99 -2.56 -21.48
N THR A 50 -10.99 -2.59 -22.34
CA THR A 50 -11.31 -1.45 -23.21
C THR A 50 -12.10 -0.38 -22.44
N PRO A 51 -12.20 0.87 -22.95
CA PRO A 51 -13.03 1.90 -22.31
C PRO A 51 -14.50 1.48 -22.10
N ALA A 52 -15.08 0.78 -23.09
CA ALA A 52 -16.45 0.28 -23.01
C ALA A 52 -16.62 -0.80 -21.92
N GLN A 53 -15.62 -1.66 -21.75
CA GLN A 53 -15.64 -2.69 -20.71
C GLN A 53 -15.38 -2.09 -19.34
N THR A 54 -14.49 -1.08 -19.22
CA THR A 54 -14.29 -0.34 -17.96
C THR A 54 -15.61 0.29 -17.50
N ASP A 55 -16.38 0.90 -18.41
CA ASP A 55 -17.72 1.42 -18.10
C ASP A 55 -18.71 0.31 -17.70
N GLN A 56 -18.64 -0.86 -18.33
CA GLN A 56 -19.44 -2.03 -17.96
C GLN A 56 -19.11 -2.51 -16.53
N VAL A 57 -17.83 -2.55 -16.16
CA VAL A 57 -17.37 -2.89 -14.80
C VAL A 57 -17.91 -1.89 -13.78
N ILE A 58 -17.83 -0.59 -14.08
CA ILE A 58 -18.38 0.47 -13.21
C ILE A 58 -19.88 0.30 -13.00
N ARG A 59 -20.65 0.03 -14.08
CA ARG A 59 -22.09 -0.23 -13.97
C ARG A 59 -22.42 -1.47 -13.15
N ALA A 60 -21.66 -2.55 -13.31
CA ALA A 60 -21.84 -3.77 -12.51
C ALA A 60 -21.63 -3.50 -11.01
N ALA A 61 -20.55 -2.79 -10.66
CA ALA A 61 -20.28 -2.38 -9.29
C ALA A 61 -21.40 -1.49 -8.72
N GLN A 62 -21.92 -0.53 -9.49
CA GLN A 62 -23.05 0.31 -9.06
C GLN A 62 -24.32 -0.51 -8.81
N THR A 63 -24.63 -1.44 -9.70
CA THR A 63 -25.81 -2.29 -9.55
C THR A 63 -25.71 -3.14 -8.30
N ALA A 64 -24.57 -3.78 -8.08
CA ALA A 64 -24.31 -4.58 -6.89
C ALA A 64 -24.36 -3.76 -5.60
N PHE A 65 -23.89 -2.53 -5.63
CA PHE A 65 -23.90 -1.63 -4.47
C PHE A 65 -25.32 -1.42 -3.90
N HIS A 66 -26.36 -1.34 -4.74
CA HIS A 66 -27.72 -1.12 -4.27
C HIS A 66 -28.25 -2.20 -3.34
N THR A 67 -27.86 -3.45 -3.56
CA THR A 67 -28.23 -4.59 -2.71
C THR A 67 -27.23 -4.81 -1.58
N TRP A 68 -25.91 -4.69 -1.88
CA TRP A 68 -24.85 -4.92 -0.94
C TRP A 68 -24.91 -3.98 0.26
N ARG A 69 -25.13 -2.68 0.06
CA ARG A 69 -25.26 -1.68 1.12
C ARG A 69 -26.41 -1.94 2.09
N GLN A 70 -27.43 -2.68 1.67
CA GLN A 70 -28.59 -3.03 2.50
C GLN A 70 -28.34 -4.29 3.35
N MET A 71 -27.37 -5.11 2.97
CA MET A 71 -26.99 -6.28 3.75
C MET A 71 -26.36 -5.83 5.08
N PRO A 72 -26.80 -6.36 6.24
CA PRO A 72 -26.20 -6.02 7.52
C PRO A 72 -24.68 -6.27 7.55
N ALA A 73 -23.89 -5.36 8.11
CA ALA A 73 -22.44 -5.43 8.12
C ALA A 73 -21.89 -6.79 8.62
N PRO A 74 -22.42 -7.41 9.70
CA PRO A 74 -21.97 -8.74 10.10
C PRO A 74 -22.21 -9.85 9.07
N ARG A 75 -23.20 -9.70 8.21
CA ARG A 75 -23.42 -10.62 7.07
C ARG A 75 -22.41 -10.41 5.96
N ARG A 76 -22.06 -9.15 5.67
CA ARG A 76 -20.97 -8.83 4.75
C ARG A 76 -19.64 -9.38 5.28
N GLY A 77 -19.43 -9.31 6.60
CA GLY A 77 -18.27 -9.89 7.28
C GLY A 77 -18.12 -11.41 7.06
N LEU A 78 -19.22 -12.17 6.89
CA LEU A 78 -19.13 -13.59 6.58
C LEU A 78 -18.54 -13.86 5.19
N VAL A 79 -18.89 -13.05 4.20
CA VAL A 79 -18.32 -13.14 2.84
C VAL A 79 -16.81 -12.85 2.87
N VAL A 80 -16.40 -11.81 3.62
CA VAL A 80 -14.98 -11.47 3.78
C VAL A 80 -14.21 -12.54 4.57
N ARG A 81 -14.84 -13.15 5.58
CA ARG A 81 -14.27 -14.32 6.29
C ARG A 81 -13.96 -15.45 5.32
N ASP A 82 -14.91 -15.78 4.46
CA ASP A 82 -14.77 -16.91 3.55
C ASP A 82 -13.79 -16.58 2.41
N LEU A 83 -13.62 -15.30 2.05
CA LEU A 83 -12.52 -14.85 1.21
C LEU A 83 -11.16 -15.11 1.90
N GLY A 84 -11.01 -14.75 3.17
CA GLY A 84 -9.81 -15.03 3.95
C GLY A 84 -9.53 -16.54 4.05
N ASN A 85 -10.57 -17.37 4.23
CA ASN A 85 -10.42 -18.83 4.25
C ASN A 85 -9.97 -19.38 2.89
N ALA A 86 -10.54 -18.89 1.79
CA ALA A 86 -10.16 -19.29 0.45
C ALA A 86 -8.71 -18.90 0.10
N LEU A 87 -8.25 -17.75 0.62
CA LEU A 87 -6.85 -17.32 0.49
C LEU A 87 -5.89 -18.21 1.29
N ARG A 88 -6.28 -18.66 2.51
CA ARG A 88 -5.48 -19.64 3.30
C ARG A 88 -5.23 -20.92 2.57
N GLU A 89 -6.22 -21.45 1.84
CA GLU A 89 -6.07 -22.66 1.03
C GLU A 89 -5.03 -22.52 -0.08
N LEU A 90 -4.82 -21.30 -0.57
CA LEU A 90 -3.99 -20.99 -1.72
C LEU A 90 -2.77 -20.11 -1.37
N THR A 91 -2.39 -20.00 -0.08
CA THR A 91 -1.29 -19.15 0.39
C THR A 91 0.01 -19.46 -0.33
N GLU A 92 0.41 -20.71 -0.42
CA GLU A 92 1.65 -21.11 -1.07
C GLU A 92 1.63 -20.84 -2.59
N PRO A 93 0.65 -21.32 -3.38
CA PRO A 93 0.67 -21.10 -4.82
C PRO A 93 0.51 -19.62 -5.19
N LEU A 94 -0.30 -18.85 -4.47
CA LEU A 94 -0.44 -17.42 -4.73
C LEU A 94 0.84 -16.65 -4.36
N GLY A 95 1.47 -16.98 -3.23
CA GLY A 95 2.75 -16.40 -2.83
C GLY A 95 3.88 -16.71 -3.81
N GLU A 96 3.93 -17.94 -4.37
CA GLU A 96 4.87 -18.29 -5.43
C GLU A 96 4.61 -17.48 -6.72
N LEU A 97 3.34 -17.24 -7.08
CA LEU A 97 3.01 -16.40 -8.23
C LEU A 97 3.45 -14.93 -8.01
N VAL A 98 3.25 -14.38 -6.81
CA VAL A 98 3.75 -13.05 -6.43
C VAL A 98 5.27 -12.99 -6.63
N THR A 99 6.00 -14.00 -6.16
CA THR A 99 7.46 -14.10 -6.33
C THR A 99 7.86 -14.13 -7.80
N LEU A 100 7.19 -14.95 -8.62
CA LEU A 100 7.49 -15.09 -10.04
C LEU A 100 7.23 -13.80 -10.84
N GLU A 101 6.16 -13.09 -10.52
CA GLU A 101 5.72 -11.93 -11.30
C GLU A 101 6.42 -10.64 -10.88
N MET A 102 6.72 -10.50 -9.58
CA MET A 102 7.30 -9.29 -9.01
C MET A 102 8.81 -9.39 -8.73
N GLY A 103 9.34 -10.57 -8.47
CA GLY A 103 10.76 -10.81 -8.19
C GLY A 103 11.13 -10.76 -6.69
N LYS A 104 10.21 -10.52 -5.76
CA LYS A 104 10.49 -10.62 -4.33
C LYS A 104 10.68 -12.07 -3.91
N ILE A 105 11.42 -12.31 -2.83
CA ILE A 105 11.71 -13.67 -2.36
C ILE A 105 10.41 -14.39 -1.93
N ARG A 106 10.42 -15.73 -2.01
CA ARG A 106 9.26 -16.58 -1.69
C ARG A 106 8.65 -16.29 -0.33
N ALA A 107 9.48 -16.04 0.68
CA ALA A 107 8.99 -15.70 2.02
C ALA A 107 8.20 -14.39 2.04
N GLU A 108 8.61 -13.39 1.26
CA GLU A 108 7.88 -12.11 1.13
C GLU A 108 6.60 -12.28 0.32
N GLY A 109 6.61 -13.10 -0.74
CA GLY A 109 5.41 -13.41 -1.52
C GLY A 109 4.34 -14.12 -0.68
N ILE A 110 4.72 -15.11 0.12
CA ILE A 110 3.83 -15.81 1.06
C ILE A 110 3.36 -14.84 2.16
N GLY A 111 4.26 -14.02 2.70
CA GLY A 111 3.93 -13.00 3.70
C GLY A 111 2.89 -12.01 3.21
N GLU A 112 2.94 -11.63 1.94
CA GLU A 112 1.95 -10.74 1.32
C GLU A 112 0.55 -11.38 1.27
N VAL A 113 0.45 -12.67 0.97
CA VAL A 113 -0.83 -13.39 1.05
C VAL A 113 -1.31 -13.52 2.49
N GLN A 114 -0.40 -13.68 3.45
CA GLN A 114 -0.75 -13.67 4.87
C GLN A 114 -1.36 -12.32 5.29
N GLU A 115 -0.83 -11.20 4.81
CA GLU A 115 -1.43 -9.89 5.06
C GLU A 115 -2.86 -9.76 4.50
N MET A 116 -3.16 -10.39 3.35
CA MET A 116 -4.53 -10.47 2.83
C MET A 116 -5.46 -11.22 3.77
N ILE A 117 -4.98 -12.30 4.37
CA ILE A 117 -5.73 -13.12 5.33
C ILE A 117 -5.98 -12.32 6.61
N ASP A 118 -4.95 -11.68 7.14
CA ASP A 118 -5.00 -10.93 8.40
C ASP A 118 -5.97 -9.74 8.31
N ILE A 119 -5.99 -9.03 7.18
CA ILE A 119 -6.96 -7.94 6.98
C ILE A 119 -8.40 -8.46 6.82
N CYS A 120 -8.60 -9.65 6.24
CA CYS A 120 -9.92 -10.27 6.21
C CYS A 120 -10.39 -10.59 7.64
N ASP A 121 -9.54 -11.16 8.48
CA ASP A 121 -9.84 -11.45 9.89
C ASP A 121 -10.16 -10.17 10.68
N PHE A 122 -9.36 -9.11 10.49
CA PHE A 122 -9.62 -7.80 11.07
C PHE A 122 -10.98 -7.23 10.64
N ALA A 123 -11.28 -7.27 9.35
CA ALA A 123 -12.53 -6.78 8.78
C ALA A 123 -13.77 -7.52 9.31
N VAL A 124 -13.66 -8.83 9.58
CA VAL A 124 -14.73 -9.62 10.24
C VAL A 124 -15.07 -9.05 11.61
N GLY A 125 -14.07 -8.76 12.43
CA GLY A 125 -14.25 -8.12 13.74
C GLY A 125 -14.85 -6.71 13.59
N LEU A 126 -14.29 -5.92 12.68
CA LEU A 126 -14.73 -4.56 12.37
C LEU A 126 -16.19 -4.49 11.92
N SER A 127 -16.72 -5.52 11.23
CA SER A 127 -18.12 -5.56 10.76
C SER A 127 -19.16 -5.37 11.87
N ARG A 128 -18.76 -5.54 13.14
CA ARG A 128 -19.58 -5.33 14.35
C ARG A 128 -19.23 -4.05 15.11
N GLN A 129 -18.26 -3.26 14.61
CA GLN A 129 -17.67 -2.10 15.28
C GLN A 129 -17.74 -0.82 14.44
N LEU A 130 -18.59 -0.77 13.42
CA LEU A 130 -18.82 0.44 12.59
C LEU A 130 -19.71 1.44 13.36
N TYR A 131 -19.24 1.88 14.52
CA TYR A 131 -20.02 2.68 15.47
C TYR A 131 -19.90 4.19 15.22
N GLY A 132 -20.98 4.92 15.55
CA GLY A 132 -20.99 6.36 15.67
C GLY A 132 -21.11 6.82 17.13
N LEU A 133 -20.98 8.11 17.32
CA LEU A 133 -21.10 8.75 18.64
C LEU A 133 -22.56 9.06 18.98
N THR A 134 -22.92 8.99 20.24
CA THR A 134 -24.15 9.59 20.77
C THR A 134 -23.77 10.78 21.64
N MET A 135 -24.41 11.92 21.40
CA MET A 135 -24.13 13.18 22.09
C MET A 135 -25.41 13.84 22.62
N HIS A 136 -25.27 14.68 23.63
CA HIS A 136 -26.40 15.41 24.16
C HIS A 136 -26.87 16.51 23.20
N SER A 137 -28.22 16.69 23.13
CA SER A 137 -28.83 17.82 22.45
C SER A 137 -28.95 18.99 23.38
N GLU A 138 -28.86 20.22 22.87
CA GLU A 138 -29.16 21.45 23.59
C GLU A 138 -30.68 21.65 23.79
N ARG A 139 -31.52 20.85 23.10
CA ARG A 139 -32.96 20.97 23.11
C ARG A 139 -33.59 19.88 24.00
N PRO A 140 -34.55 20.23 24.88
CA PRO A 140 -35.34 19.24 25.62
C PRO A 140 -36.07 18.29 24.64
N GLY A 141 -36.18 17.01 25.02
CA GLY A 141 -36.90 16.05 24.22
C GLY A 141 -36.21 15.68 22.88
N HIS A 142 -34.91 15.93 22.75
CA HIS A 142 -34.13 15.60 21.55
C HIS A 142 -32.95 14.68 21.85
N ARG A 143 -32.57 13.88 20.86
CA ARG A 143 -31.38 13.04 20.90
C ARG A 143 -30.54 13.28 19.63
N MET A 144 -29.25 13.45 19.79
CA MET A 144 -28.29 13.54 18.68
C MET A 144 -27.40 12.31 18.66
N TYR A 145 -27.08 11.85 17.46
CA TYR A 145 -26.13 10.78 17.25
C TYR A 145 -25.50 10.86 15.84
N GLU A 146 -24.38 10.21 15.67
CA GLU A 146 -23.75 10.02 14.37
C GLU A 146 -23.87 8.56 13.97
N GLN A 147 -24.02 8.33 12.66
CA GLN A 147 -23.93 7.00 12.07
C GLN A 147 -23.14 7.06 10.76
N TRP A 148 -22.62 5.92 10.37
CA TRP A 148 -21.81 5.78 9.18
C TRP A 148 -22.53 4.98 8.12
N HIS A 149 -22.44 5.43 6.87
CA HIS A 149 -23.05 4.79 5.71
C HIS A 149 -22.01 4.53 4.63
N PRO A 150 -22.16 3.45 3.83
CA PRO A 150 -21.30 3.21 2.67
C PRO A 150 -21.19 4.41 1.74
N LEU A 151 -20.06 4.57 1.09
CA LEU A 151 -19.86 5.62 0.08
C LEU A 151 -20.46 5.25 -1.27
N GLY A 152 -20.16 4.06 -1.76
CA GLY A 152 -20.51 3.64 -3.11
C GLY A 152 -19.52 2.68 -3.72
N PRO A 153 -19.56 2.48 -5.04
CA PRO A 153 -18.48 1.80 -5.74
C PRO A 153 -17.19 2.62 -5.61
N LEU A 154 -16.07 1.97 -5.39
CA LEU A 154 -14.78 2.65 -5.31
C LEU A 154 -13.74 2.02 -6.25
N GLY A 155 -12.81 2.85 -6.74
CA GLY A 155 -11.68 2.40 -7.52
C GLY A 155 -10.47 2.18 -6.61
N VAL A 156 -9.84 1.00 -6.73
CA VAL A 156 -8.58 0.67 -6.07
C VAL A 156 -7.52 0.45 -7.15
N ILE A 157 -6.55 1.34 -7.23
CA ILE A 157 -5.46 1.31 -8.20
C ILE A 157 -4.18 0.99 -7.43
N THR A 158 -3.59 -0.20 -7.68
CA THR A 158 -2.45 -0.71 -6.92
C THR A 158 -1.15 -0.71 -7.73
N ALA A 159 -0.02 -0.66 -7.02
CA ALA A 159 1.32 -0.73 -7.57
C ALA A 159 1.82 -2.19 -7.66
N PHE A 160 2.93 -2.37 -8.38
CA PHE A 160 3.49 -3.69 -8.67
C PHE A 160 4.18 -4.36 -7.46
N ASN A 161 4.67 -3.56 -6.53
CA ASN A 161 5.57 -4.03 -5.47
C ASN A 161 4.87 -4.80 -4.34
N PHE A 162 3.57 -4.58 -4.14
CA PHE A 162 2.67 -5.36 -3.30
C PHE A 162 1.40 -5.67 -4.10
N PRO A 163 1.51 -6.59 -5.08
CA PRO A 163 0.49 -6.78 -6.09
C PRO A 163 -0.85 -7.29 -5.56
N VAL A 164 -0.90 -7.88 -4.36
CA VAL A 164 -2.15 -8.46 -3.80
C VAL A 164 -2.53 -7.87 -2.44
N ALA A 165 -1.57 -7.58 -1.54
CA ALA A 165 -1.87 -7.12 -0.18
C ALA A 165 -2.59 -5.78 -0.17
N VAL A 166 -2.11 -4.78 -0.90
CA VAL A 166 -2.68 -3.43 -0.91
C VAL A 166 -4.13 -3.43 -1.41
N TRP A 167 -4.45 -4.27 -2.41
CA TRP A 167 -5.84 -4.44 -2.79
C TRP A 167 -6.69 -4.95 -1.62
N SER A 168 -6.23 -5.95 -0.90
CA SER A 168 -7.00 -6.56 0.19
C SER A 168 -7.19 -5.60 1.37
N TRP A 169 -6.19 -4.75 1.68
CA TRP A 169 -6.31 -3.72 2.72
C TRP A 169 -7.47 -2.77 2.44
N ASN A 170 -7.69 -2.43 1.18
CA ASN A 170 -8.81 -1.63 0.73
C ASN A 170 -10.09 -2.48 0.62
N ALA A 171 -10.05 -3.61 -0.11
CA ALA A 171 -11.23 -4.36 -0.51
C ALA A 171 -11.95 -5.02 0.67
N ALA A 172 -11.23 -5.59 1.64
CA ALA A 172 -11.83 -6.22 2.80
C ALA A 172 -12.56 -5.21 3.69
N ILE A 173 -11.92 -4.05 3.93
CA ILE A 173 -12.52 -2.97 4.74
C ILE A 173 -13.71 -2.34 4.00
N ALA A 174 -13.55 -1.97 2.73
CA ALA A 174 -14.63 -1.42 1.92
C ALA A 174 -15.84 -2.35 1.85
N ALA A 175 -15.62 -3.65 1.65
CA ALA A 175 -16.70 -4.63 1.58
C ALA A 175 -17.49 -4.71 2.89
N VAL A 176 -16.87 -4.77 4.06
CA VAL A 176 -17.62 -4.76 5.33
C VAL A 176 -18.28 -3.43 5.61
N CYS A 177 -17.72 -2.30 5.12
CA CYS A 177 -18.37 -1.00 5.14
C CYS A 177 -19.62 -0.95 4.25
N GLY A 178 -19.71 -1.80 3.23
CA GLY A 178 -20.85 -1.94 2.32
C GLY A 178 -20.64 -1.33 0.94
N ASP A 179 -19.39 -1.05 0.60
CA ASP A 179 -18.98 -0.57 -0.71
C ASP A 179 -18.69 -1.74 -1.66
N THR A 180 -18.68 -1.48 -2.95
CA THR A 180 -18.21 -2.39 -3.99
C THR A 180 -16.89 -1.89 -4.56
N VAL A 181 -16.05 -2.80 -5.03
CA VAL A 181 -14.66 -2.51 -5.37
C VAL A 181 -14.38 -2.82 -6.83
N ILE A 182 -13.73 -1.89 -7.51
CA ILE A 182 -13.16 -2.07 -8.84
C ILE A 182 -11.64 -2.00 -8.70
N TRP A 183 -10.97 -3.08 -8.99
CA TRP A 183 -9.52 -3.18 -8.91
C TRP A 183 -8.85 -2.95 -10.25
N LYS A 184 -7.95 -1.96 -10.31
CA LYS A 184 -7.00 -1.80 -11.41
C LYS A 184 -5.59 -2.09 -10.86
N PRO A 185 -5.04 -3.29 -11.10
CA PRO A 185 -3.67 -3.62 -10.69
C PRO A 185 -2.63 -2.93 -11.57
N SER A 186 -1.36 -3.03 -11.18
CA SER A 186 -0.25 -2.67 -12.04
C SER A 186 -0.19 -3.58 -13.28
N GLU A 187 0.15 -3.02 -14.42
CA GLU A 187 0.41 -3.76 -15.65
C GLU A 187 1.66 -4.64 -15.60
N LEU A 188 2.53 -4.44 -14.60
CA LEU A 188 3.71 -5.27 -14.37
C LEU A 188 3.40 -6.58 -13.66
N THR A 189 2.29 -6.64 -12.92
CA THR A 189 1.90 -7.79 -12.10
C THR A 189 0.40 -8.12 -12.26
N PRO A 190 -0.10 -8.35 -13.47
CA PRO A 190 -1.53 -8.53 -13.71
C PRO A 190 -2.04 -9.93 -13.37
N LEU A 191 -1.20 -10.98 -13.43
CA LEU A 191 -1.63 -12.37 -13.21
C LEU A 191 -2.04 -12.64 -11.77
N THR A 192 -1.33 -12.06 -10.81
CA THR A 192 -1.69 -12.15 -9.38
C THR A 192 -3.10 -11.60 -9.14
N ALA A 193 -3.47 -10.50 -9.80
CA ALA A 193 -4.81 -9.93 -9.69
C ALA A 193 -5.89 -10.83 -10.33
N VAL A 194 -5.60 -11.44 -11.49
CA VAL A 194 -6.51 -12.41 -12.11
C VAL A 194 -6.73 -13.62 -11.20
N ALA A 195 -5.64 -14.15 -10.60
CA ALA A 195 -5.73 -15.26 -9.66
C ALA A 195 -6.60 -14.92 -8.43
N VAL A 196 -6.40 -13.76 -7.82
CA VAL A 196 -7.20 -13.27 -6.70
C VAL A 196 -8.67 -13.08 -7.11
N GLN A 197 -8.94 -12.58 -8.32
CA GLN A 197 -10.31 -12.44 -8.82
C GLN A 197 -11.01 -13.80 -8.99
N HIS A 198 -10.30 -14.84 -9.43
CA HIS A 198 -10.86 -16.21 -9.44
C HIS A 198 -11.24 -16.69 -8.04
N ILE A 199 -10.40 -16.43 -7.04
CA ILE A 199 -10.69 -16.77 -5.64
C ILE A 199 -11.92 -16.01 -5.14
N ALA A 200 -11.97 -14.70 -5.36
CA ALA A 200 -13.09 -13.85 -4.96
C ALA A 200 -14.41 -14.26 -5.66
N ASN A 201 -14.35 -14.63 -6.94
CA ASN A 201 -15.50 -15.11 -7.70
C ASN A 201 -16.07 -16.40 -7.12
N ARG A 202 -15.23 -17.37 -6.73
CA ARG A 202 -15.66 -18.61 -6.08
C ARG A 202 -16.47 -18.28 -4.82
N VAL A 203 -15.94 -17.41 -3.97
CA VAL A 203 -16.63 -17.00 -2.74
C VAL A 203 -17.93 -16.25 -3.02
N MET A 204 -17.91 -15.30 -3.96
CA MET A 204 -19.15 -14.60 -4.35
C MET A 204 -20.23 -15.55 -4.87
N ALA A 205 -19.85 -16.57 -5.67
CA ALA A 205 -20.79 -17.58 -6.18
C ALA A 205 -21.48 -18.37 -5.07
N ASP A 206 -20.73 -18.77 -4.02
CA ASP A 206 -21.29 -19.51 -2.86
C ASP A 206 -22.36 -18.72 -2.11
N TYR A 207 -22.34 -17.39 -2.22
CA TYR A 207 -23.33 -16.48 -1.63
C TYR A 207 -24.40 -15.99 -2.63
N GLY A 208 -24.34 -16.40 -3.89
CA GLY A 208 -25.21 -15.88 -4.95
C GLY A 208 -24.98 -14.39 -5.23
N LEU A 209 -23.76 -13.91 -5.03
CA LEU A 209 -23.37 -12.51 -5.20
C LEU A 209 -22.57 -12.31 -6.49
N SER A 210 -22.65 -11.10 -7.04
CA SER A 210 -21.86 -10.64 -8.20
C SER A 210 -21.60 -9.15 -8.08
N GLY A 211 -20.51 -8.66 -8.66
CA GLY A 211 -20.21 -7.23 -8.75
C GLY A 211 -19.70 -6.58 -7.44
N ILE A 212 -19.42 -7.36 -6.38
CA ILE A 212 -18.85 -6.81 -5.14
C ILE A 212 -17.35 -6.55 -5.35
N PHE A 213 -16.63 -7.54 -5.88
CA PHE A 213 -15.22 -7.44 -6.28
C PHE A 213 -15.14 -7.57 -7.80
N ASN A 214 -14.60 -6.55 -8.44
CA ASN A 214 -14.51 -6.44 -9.89
C ASN A 214 -13.07 -6.17 -10.31
N LEU A 215 -12.67 -6.58 -11.52
CA LEU A 215 -11.34 -6.40 -12.06
C LEU A 215 -11.37 -5.64 -13.39
N ALA A 216 -10.45 -4.69 -13.55
CA ALA A 216 -10.20 -3.97 -14.79
C ALA A 216 -8.69 -3.78 -14.97
N VAL A 217 -8.01 -4.78 -15.53
CA VAL A 217 -6.57 -4.69 -15.87
C VAL A 217 -6.39 -3.74 -17.04
N GLY A 218 -5.32 -2.95 -17.00
CA GLY A 218 -4.96 -2.06 -18.10
C GLY A 218 -3.85 -1.09 -17.70
N ASP A 219 -3.46 -0.26 -18.63
CA ASP A 219 -2.47 0.79 -18.47
C ASP A 219 -3.04 2.04 -17.76
N GLY A 220 -2.31 3.15 -17.85
CA GLY A 220 -2.75 4.43 -17.29
C GLY A 220 -4.07 4.97 -17.86
N SER A 221 -4.54 4.50 -19.03
CA SER A 221 -5.80 4.93 -19.61
C SER A 221 -7.02 4.41 -18.83
N VAL A 222 -6.97 3.13 -18.40
CA VAL A 222 -7.99 2.54 -17.50
C VAL A 222 -7.99 3.27 -16.15
N GLY A 223 -6.79 3.53 -15.58
CA GLY A 223 -6.66 4.33 -14.35
C GLY A 223 -7.29 5.72 -14.48
N ARG A 224 -7.06 6.40 -15.59
CA ARG A 224 -7.66 7.71 -15.88
C ARG A 224 -9.19 7.62 -15.96
N THR A 225 -9.71 6.64 -16.68
CA THR A 225 -11.16 6.42 -16.78
C THR A 225 -11.79 6.27 -15.39
N LEU A 226 -11.18 5.47 -14.49
CA LEU A 226 -11.67 5.32 -13.13
C LEU A 226 -11.60 6.62 -12.33
N THR A 227 -10.49 7.37 -12.45
CA THR A 227 -10.31 8.62 -11.67
C THR A 227 -11.22 9.75 -12.12
N GLU A 228 -11.56 9.81 -13.40
CA GLU A 228 -12.45 10.81 -13.98
C GLU A 228 -13.94 10.51 -13.72
N ASP A 229 -14.30 9.27 -13.43
CA ASP A 229 -15.70 8.85 -13.34
C ASP A 229 -16.37 9.30 -12.03
N PRO A 230 -17.42 10.16 -12.09
CA PRO A 230 -18.09 10.66 -10.89
C PRO A 230 -18.91 9.61 -10.13
N ARG A 231 -19.15 8.43 -10.73
CA ARG A 231 -19.84 7.31 -10.09
C ARG A 231 -18.99 6.62 -9.03
N LEU A 232 -17.66 6.89 -9.01
CA LEU A 232 -16.71 6.36 -8.03
C LEU A 232 -16.38 7.45 -6.98
N PRO A 233 -17.10 7.54 -5.87
CA PRO A 233 -16.93 8.61 -4.88
C PRO A 233 -15.56 8.59 -4.19
N LEU A 234 -14.88 7.45 -4.18
CA LEU A 234 -13.54 7.28 -3.62
C LEU A 234 -12.62 6.57 -4.62
N ILE A 235 -11.40 7.10 -4.75
CA ILE A 235 -10.28 6.43 -5.42
C ILE A 235 -9.18 6.21 -4.39
N SER A 236 -8.81 4.96 -4.13
CA SER A 236 -7.55 4.60 -3.50
C SER A 236 -6.50 4.39 -4.57
N PHE A 237 -5.38 5.08 -4.45
CA PHE A 237 -4.27 5.02 -5.40
C PHE A 237 -2.96 4.80 -4.67
N THR A 238 -2.25 3.73 -5.01
CA THR A 238 -0.88 3.45 -4.59
C THR A 238 0.05 3.52 -5.77
N GLY A 239 1.09 4.36 -5.69
CA GLY A 239 2.03 4.54 -6.80
C GLY A 239 2.99 5.70 -6.63
N SER A 240 3.52 6.22 -7.75
CA SER A 240 4.47 7.34 -7.72
C SER A 240 3.81 8.66 -7.34
N VAL A 241 4.56 9.54 -6.66
CA VAL A 241 4.13 10.92 -6.32
C VAL A 241 3.63 11.67 -7.56
N ARG A 242 4.32 11.56 -8.69
CA ARG A 242 3.93 12.21 -9.95
C ARG A 242 2.52 11.80 -10.40
N THR A 243 2.23 10.50 -10.40
CA THR A 243 0.90 10.01 -10.81
C THR A 243 -0.15 10.30 -9.73
N GLY A 244 0.21 10.20 -8.45
CA GLY A 244 -0.67 10.53 -7.33
C GLY A 244 -1.17 11.97 -7.36
N ARG A 245 -0.32 12.92 -7.74
CA ARG A 245 -0.73 14.32 -7.93
C ARG A 245 -1.80 14.45 -9.02
N LEU A 246 -1.62 13.78 -10.18
CA LEU A 246 -2.62 13.79 -11.26
C LEU A 246 -3.95 13.15 -10.83
N VAL A 247 -3.89 12.04 -10.08
CA VAL A 247 -5.07 11.39 -9.50
C VAL A 247 -5.78 12.34 -8.53
N GLY A 248 -5.03 12.92 -7.58
CA GLY A 248 -5.57 13.86 -6.60
C GLY A 248 -6.26 15.08 -7.26
N GLU A 249 -5.61 15.72 -8.23
CA GLU A 249 -6.18 16.82 -8.97
C GLU A 249 -7.46 16.42 -9.72
N THR A 250 -7.43 15.28 -10.42
CA THR A 250 -8.58 14.80 -11.21
C THR A 250 -9.78 14.51 -10.33
N VAL A 251 -9.57 13.80 -9.24
CA VAL A 251 -10.65 13.45 -8.30
C VAL A 251 -11.17 14.69 -7.56
N ALA A 252 -10.30 15.62 -7.18
CA ALA A 252 -10.70 16.87 -6.52
C ALA A 252 -11.56 17.77 -7.42
N ARG A 253 -11.32 17.83 -8.74
CA ARG A 253 -12.14 18.59 -9.70
C ARG A 253 -13.60 18.16 -9.70
N ARG A 254 -13.89 16.89 -9.42
CA ARG A 254 -15.24 16.34 -9.32
C ARG A 254 -15.75 16.18 -7.89
N LEU A 255 -15.06 16.76 -6.91
CA LEU A 255 -15.37 16.70 -5.47
C LEU A 255 -15.42 15.26 -4.92
N GLY A 256 -14.68 14.34 -5.52
CA GLY A 256 -14.47 12.98 -5.04
C GLY A 256 -13.47 12.95 -3.87
N ARG A 257 -13.32 11.77 -3.28
CA ARG A 257 -12.35 11.49 -2.21
C ARG A 257 -11.19 10.67 -2.72
N THR A 258 -10.04 10.80 -2.06
CA THR A 258 -8.86 9.99 -2.35
C THR A 258 -8.27 9.40 -1.07
N ILE A 259 -7.69 8.21 -1.21
CA ILE A 259 -6.64 7.69 -0.34
C ILE A 259 -5.42 7.60 -1.25
N LEU A 260 -4.34 8.31 -0.91
CA LEU A 260 -3.13 8.37 -1.71
C LEU A 260 -1.98 7.82 -0.90
N GLU A 261 -1.45 6.68 -1.34
CA GLU A 261 -0.28 6.02 -0.78
C GLU A 261 0.85 6.09 -1.81
N LEU A 262 1.69 7.09 -1.66
CA LEU A 262 2.71 7.44 -2.64
C LEU A 262 4.11 7.06 -2.14
N GLY A 263 5.14 7.58 -2.80
CA GLY A 263 6.52 7.29 -2.45
C GLY A 263 6.91 7.71 -1.03
N GLY A 264 7.98 7.08 -0.53
CA GLY A 264 8.60 7.37 0.76
C GLY A 264 10.12 7.51 0.62
N ASN A 265 10.70 8.40 1.40
CA ASN A 265 12.17 8.52 1.51
C ASN A 265 12.60 8.34 2.97
N ASN A 266 12.32 7.14 3.46
CA ASN A 266 12.31 6.83 4.89
C ASN A 266 13.70 6.84 5.50
N ALA A 267 13.80 7.38 6.72
CA ALA A 267 15.04 7.44 7.45
C ALA A 267 15.00 6.61 8.74
N ILE A 268 16.16 6.06 9.09
CA ILE A 268 16.46 5.57 10.43
C ILE A 268 17.47 6.50 11.07
N ILE A 269 17.15 7.04 12.24
CA ILE A 269 18.08 7.75 13.10
C ILE A 269 18.74 6.73 14.03
N VAL A 270 20.08 6.79 14.18
CA VAL A 270 20.84 5.95 15.12
C VAL A 270 21.53 6.86 16.12
N ALA A 271 21.05 6.81 17.36
CA ALA A 271 21.61 7.59 18.47
C ALA A 271 22.93 6.99 18.99
N PRO A 272 23.75 7.75 19.72
CA PRO A 272 25.04 7.26 20.22
C PRO A 272 24.92 6.09 21.22
N ASP A 273 23.77 5.97 21.88
CA ASP A 273 23.45 4.90 22.84
C ASP A 273 22.72 3.70 22.24
N ALA A 274 22.55 3.69 20.91
CA ALA A 274 21.78 2.65 20.24
C ALA A 274 22.42 1.27 20.31
N ASN A 275 21.58 0.22 20.41
CA ASN A 275 22.02 -1.14 20.20
C ASN A 275 22.34 -1.37 18.72
N LEU A 276 23.63 -1.29 18.37
CA LEU A 276 24.09 -1.38 16.98
C LEU A 276 23.87 -2.76 16.34
N GLU A 277 23.78 -3.84 17.11
CA GLU A 277 23.45 -5.15 16.57
C GLU A 277 22.01 -5.21 16.09
N LEU A 278 21.08 -4.74 16.91
CA LEU A 278 19.66 -4.63 16.57
C LEU A 278 19.46 -3.67 15.38
N ALA A 279 20.09 -2.50 15.42
CA ALA A 279 20.03 -1.50 14.35
C ALA A 279 20.54 -2.08 13.02
N THR A 280 21.68 -2.79 13.02
CA THR A 280 22.24 -3.41 11.80
C THR A 280 21.23 -4.35 11.13
N ARG A 281 20.57 -5.22 11.89
CA ARG A 281 19.59 -6.17 11.37
C ARG A 281 18.37 -5.47 10.77
N ALA A 282 17.84 -4.48 11.47
CA ALA A 282 16.67 -3.73 11.02
C ALA A 282 16.97 -2.86 9.78
N ILE A 283 18.16 -2.22 9.74
CA ILE A 283 18.60 -1.44 8.59
C ILE A 283 18.79 -2.35 7.36
N LEU A 284 19.45 -3.49 7.53
CA LEU A 284 19.67 -4.45 6.44
C LEU A 284 18.33 -4.91 5.86
N PHE A 285 17.41 -5.35 6.71
CA PHE A 285 16.06 -5.77 6.27
C PHE A 285 15.30 -4.63 5.59
N GLY A 286 15.30 -3.44 6.19
CA GLY A 286 14.55 -2.29 5.65
C GLY A 286 15.10 -1.76 4.32
N ALA A 287 16.41 -1.83 4.10
CA ALA A 287 17.05 -1.29 2.90
C ALA A 287 17.14 -2.30 1.75
N VAL A 288 17.31 -3.59 2.06
CA VAL A 288 17.56 -4.66 1.07
C VAL A 288 16.28 -5.45 0.75
N GLY A 289 15.35 -5.57 1.69
CA GLY A 289 14.10 -6.30 1.51
C GLY A 289 13.37 -5.86 0.23
N THR A 290 12.82 -6.81 -0.52
CA THR A 290 12.18 -6.60 -1.83
C THR A 290 13.08 -5.84 -2.81
N ALA A 291 14.41 -5.98 -2.72
CA ALA A 291 15.41 -5.21 -3.48
C ALA A 291 15.20 -3.68 -3.38
N GLY A 292 14.85 -3.16 -2.18
CA GLY A 292 14.58 -1.73 -1.96
C GLY A 292 13.31 -1.21 -2.62
N GLN A 293 12.42 -2.08 -3.12
CA GLN A 293 11.21 -1.71 -3.85
C GLN A 293 9.96 -1.68 -2.95
N ARG A 294 10.11 -1.18 -1.71
CA ARG A 294 8.98 -0.87 -0.82
C ARG A 294 8.85 0.64 -0.65
N CYS A 295 7.63 1.13 -0.54
CA CYS A 295 7.38 2.53 -0.16
C CYS A 295 7.99 2.85 1.22
N THR A 296 8.07 1.85 2.10
CA THR A 296 8.68 1.93 3.45
C THR A 296 10.16 1.55 3.49
N SER A 297 10.85 1.28 2.36
CA SER A 297 12.28 0.96 2.36
C SER A 297 13.10 2.03 3.07
N THR A 298 14.06 1.60 3.90
CA THR A 298 15.04 2.50 4.50
C THR A 298 15.98 3.01 3.41
N ARG A 299 15.94 4.30 3.12
CA ARG A 299 16.74 4.93 2.07
C ARG A 299 17.81 5.85 2.65
N ARG A 300 17.55 6.44 3.82
CA ARG A 300 18.45 7.33 4.52
C ARG A 300 18.77 6.78 5.91
N LEU A 301 20.04 6.73 6.24
CA LEU A 301 20.54 6.38 7.55
C LEU A 301 21.24 7.60 8.14
N ILE A 302 20.69 8.14 9.22
CA ILE A 302 21.17 9.36 9.89
C ILE A 302 21.79 8.91 11.20
N VAL A 303 23.12 8.92 11.29
CA VAL A 303 23.87 8.28 12.37
C VAL A 303 24.65 9.32 13.16
N HIS A 304 24.60 9.24 14.50
CA HIS A 304 25.45 10.07 15.34
C HIS A 304 26.95 9.83 15.03
N GLU A 305 27.73 10.91 14.95
CA GLU A 305 29.13 10.86 14.53
C GLU A 305 29.97 9.87 15.34
N ASP A 306 29.73 9.74 16.65
CA ASP A 306 30.46 8.84 17.56
C ASP A 306 30.33 7.35 17.17
N VAL A 307 29.29 6.94 16.50
CA VAL A 307 29.03 5.52 16.16
C VAL A 307 28.99 5.26 14.65
N ALA A 308 29.10 6.31 13.83
CA ALA A 308 28.87 6.25 12.38
C ALA A 308 29.85 5.30 11.67
N ASP A 309 31.17 5.39 11.94
CA ASP A 309 32.16 4.53 11.27
C ASP A 309 31.98 3.07 11.68
N HIS A 310 31.78 2.82 12.99
CA HIS A 310 31.56 1.47 13.49
C HIS A 310 30.31 0.83 12.86
N LEU A 311 29.20 1.58 12.75
CA LEU A 311 27.98 1.07 12.13
C LEU A 311 28.16 0.88 10.62
N ALA A 312 28.88 1.79 9.95
CA ALA A 312 29.15 1.67 8.51
C ALA A 312 29.97 0.38 8.22
N ASP A 313 31.02 0.09 8.98
CA ASP A 313 31.81 -1.14 8.83
C ASP A 313 30.93 -2.41 9.00
N ARG A 314 30.09 -2.42 10.03
CA ARG A 314 29.14 -3.54 10.27
C ARG A 314 28.19 -3.72 9.10
N LEU A 315 27.59 -2.64 8.58
CA LEU A 315 26.68 -2.67 7.46
C LEU A 315 27.36 -3.12 6.16
N VAL A 316 28.56 -2.60 5.86
CA VAL A 316 29.35 -3.02 4.70
C VAL A 316 29.60 -4.53 4.74
N ASN A 317 30.01 -5.05 5.90
CA ASN A 317 30.21 -6.49 6.08
C ASN A 317 28.92 -7.30 5.90
N ALA A 318 27.79 -6.80 6.40
CA ALA A 318 26.48 -7.46 6.25
C ALA A 318 26.00 -7.43 4.79
N TYR A 319 26.15 -6.31 4.08
CA TYR A 319 25.76 -6.17 2.67
C TYR A 319 26.52 -7.12 1.75
N ARG A 320 27.82 -7.30 1.98
CA ARG A 320 28.66 -8.25 1.20
C ARG A 320 28.23 -9.71 1.35
N GLN A 321 27.50 -10.03 2.41
CA GLN A 321 27.04 -11.39 2.71
C GLN A 321 25.59 -11.64 2.30
N VAL A 322 24.88 -10.66 1.72
CA VAL A 322 23.49 -10.83 1.27
C VAL A 322 23.45 -11.85 0.12
N PRO A 323 22.78 -13.00 0.29
CA PRO A 323 22.59 -13.94 -0.80
C PRO A 323 21.63 -13.38 -1.85
N ILE A 324 22.17 -13.05 -3.02
CA ILE A 324 21.41 -12.53 -4.18
C ILE A 324 21.24 -13.67 -5.19
N GLY A 325 20.02 -13.91 -5.67
CA GLY A 325 19.79 -14.99 -6.62
C GLY A 325 18.32 -15.25 -6.88
N ASP A 326 18.02 -16.46 -7.38
CA ASP A 326 16.66 -16.89 -7.64
C ASP A 326 15.78 -16.71 -6.38
N PRO A 327 14.73 -15.87 -6.44
CA PRO A 327 13.88 -15.58 -5.31
C PRO A 327 13.06 -16.77 -4.82
N LEU A 328 12.92 -17.83 -5.62
CA LEU A 328 12.29 -19.09 -5.21
C LEU A 328 13.26 -20.04 -4.50
N ALA A 329 14.56 -19.83 -4.62
CA ALA A 329 15.56 -20.69 -3.99
C ALA A 329 15.64 -20.44 -2.48
N ALA A 330 15.80 -21.53 -1.73
CA ALA A 330 15.98 -21.44 -0.27
C ALA A 330 17.28 -20.68 0.07
N GLY A 331 17.19 -19.75 1.02
CA GLY A 331 18.34 -18.97 1.51
C GLY A 331 18.62 -17.69 0.71
N THR A 332 17.95 -17.45 -0.42
CA THR A 332 18.01 -16.15 -1.11
C THR A 332 17.35 -15.08 -0.24
N LEU A 333 18.03 -13.93 -0.07
CA LEU A 333 17.53 -12.78 0.69
C LEU A 333 17.18 -11.58 -0.20
N MET A 334 17.69 -11.52 -1.43
CA MET A 334 17.37 -10.47 -2.38
C MET A 334 17.21 -11.04 -3.79
N GLY A 335 16.06 -10.78 -4.40
CA GLY A 335 15.77 -11.06 -5.81
C GLY A 335 16.14 -9.88 -6.73
N PRO A 336 15.66 -9.89 -8.00
CA PRO A 336 15.92 -8.82 -8.96
C PRO A 336 15.08 -7.56 -8.71
N LEU A 337 15.43 -6.48 -9.37
CA LEU A 337 14.52 -5.37 -9.66
C LEU A 337 13.46 -5.82 -10.70
N VAL A 338 12.30 -5.17 -10.68
CA VAL A 338 11.15 -5.58 -11.50
C VAL A 338 11.36 -5.35 -13.00
N THR A 339 12.17 -4.35 -13.40
CA THR A 339 12.39 -3.98 -14.81
C THR A 339 13.82 -3.50 -15.06
N ALA A 340 14.26 -3.56 -16.33
CA ALA A 340 15.50 -2.94 -16.80
C ALA A 340 15.51 -1.41 -16.55
N THR A 341 14.36 -0.74 -16.61
CA THR A 341 14.24 0.69 -16.31
C THR A 341 14.58 0.98 -14.85
N ALA A 342 14.19 0.11 -13.92
CA ALA A 342 14.54 0.23 -12.51
C ALA A 342 16.04 0.06 -12.28
N VAL A 343 16.70 -0.92 -12.97
CA VAL A 343 18.16 -1.08 -12.97
C VAL A 343 18.85 0.19 -13.46
N ALA A 344 18.42 0.72 -14.60
CA ALA A 344 18.99 1.95 -15.15
C ALA A 344 18.77 3.17 -14.23
N ALA A 345 17.63 3.26 -13.53
CA ALA A 345 17.37 4.31 -12.55
C ALA A 345 18.33 4.23 -11.36
N MET A 346 18.59 3.02 -10.84
CA MET A 346 19.57 2.81 -9.77
C MET A 346 20.99 3.26 -10.20
N GLN A 347 21.42 2.87 -11.40
CA GLN A 347 22.75 3.24 -11.91
C GLN A 347 22.90 4.77 -12.08
N ARG A 348 21.86 5.43 -12.59
CA ARG A 348 21.86 6.92 -12.68
C ARG A 348 21.94 7.56 -11.29
N ALA A 349 21.17 7.05 -10.32
CA ALA A 349 21.19 7.59 -8.96
C ALA A 349 22.56 7.45 -8.28
N LEU A 350 23.22 6.31 -8.45
CA LEU A 350 24.58 6.10 -7.93
C LEU A 350 25.59 7.03 -8.61
N THR A 351 25.51 7.20 -9.93
CA THR A 351 26.37 8.15 -10.67
C THR A 351 26.15 9.58 -10.17
N GLN A 352 24.91 9.98 -9.95
CA GLN A 352 24.59 11.31 -9.44
C GLN A 352 25.05 11.49 -8.00
N ALA A 353 24.90 10.47 -7.14
CA ALA A 353 25.37 10.52 -5.76
C ALA A 353 26.89 10.75 -5.69
N VAL A 354 27.69 10.08 -6.53
CA VAL A 354 29.13 10.29 -6.64
C VAL A 354 29.44 11.72 -7.16
N ALA A 355 28.70 12.20 -8.16
CA ALA A 355 28.85 13.56 -8.68
C ALA A 355 28.54 14.64 -7.62
N GLU A 356 27.66 14.34 -6.67
CA GLU A 356 27.31 15.21 -5.54
C GLU A 356 28.22 15.00 -4.32
N GLY A 357 29.35 14.31 -4.48
CA GLY A 357 30.40 14.13 -3.46
C GLY A 357 30.22 12.87 -2.59
N GLY A 358 29.35 11.95 -2.99
CA GLY A 358 29.16 10.68 -2.30
C GLY A 358 30.27 9.67 -2.56
N GLU A 359 30.53 8.82 -1.58
CA GLU A 359 31.47 7.69 -1.63
C GLU A 359 30.68 6.39 -1.56
N ILE A 360 30.81 5.52 -2.58
CA ILE A 360 30.21 4.18 -2.57
C ILE A 360 31.08 3.29 -1.69
N LEU A 361 30.57 2.91 -0.52
CA LEU A 361 31.27 2.05 0.44
C LEU A 361 31.22 0.57 0.03
N THR A 362 30.14 0.14 -0.63
CA THR A 362 29.97 -1.25 -1.12
C THR A 362 28.85 -1.35 -2.15
N GLY A 363 28.90 -2.37 -3.01
CA GLY A 363 27.86 -2.76 -3.94
C GLY A 363 27.60 -1.79 -5.09
N GLY A 364 26.37 -1.80 -5.61
CA GLY A 364 25.91 -0.91 -6.67
C GLY A 364 26.13 -1.41 -8.08
N GLN A 365 26.77 -2.57 -8.27
CA GLN A 365 27.01 -3.15 -9.59
C GLN A 365 25.78 -3.92 -10.10
N ALA A 366 25.54 -3.87 -11.41
CA ALA A 366 24.62 -4.80 -12.06
C ALA A 366 25.22 -6.22 -12.06
N ARG A 367 24.35 -7.23 -11.91
CA ARG A 367 24.71 -8.66 -11.86
C ARG A 367 24.10 -9.44 -13.02
N PRO A 368 24.52 -9.16 -14.26
CA PRO A 368 23.99 -9.86 -15.45
C PRO A 368 24.30 -11.36 -15.47
N ASP A 369 25.26 -11.80 -14.65
CA ASP A 369 25.57 -13.21 -14.42
C ASP A 369 24.45 -13.98 -13.71
N LEU A 370 23.60 -13.29 -12.94
CA LEU A 370 22.45 -13.87 -12.24
C LEU A 370 21.14 -13.75 -13.05
N GLY A 371 21.04 -12.74 -13.92
CA GLY A 371 19.87 -12.49 -14.76
C GLY A 371 19.75 -11.01 -15.16
N PRO A 372 18.70 -10.65 -15.93
CA PRO A 372 18.63 -9.36 -16.61
C PRO A 372 18.45 -8.16 -15.67
N HIS A 373 17.91 -8.36 -14.46
CA HIS A 373 17.52 -7.26 -13.58
C HIS A 373 18.19 -7.31 -12.19
N PHE A 374 19.20 -8.14 -12.02
CA PHE A 374 19.89 -8.24 -10.74
C PHE A 374 20.90 -7.11 -10.54
N VAL A 375 20.98 -6.64 -9.30
CA VAL A 375 21.91 -5.60 -8.85
C VAL A 375 22.46 -5.98 -7.47
N GLU A 376 23.62 -5.41 -7.10
CA GLU A 376 24.12 -5.46 -5.73
C GLU A 376 23.49 -4.31 -4.92
N PRO A 377 23.03 -4.53 -3.68
CA PRO A 377 22.59 -3.45 -2.81
C PRO A 377 23.77 -2.54 -2.47
N ALA A 378 23.54 -1.22 -2.45
CA ALA A 378 24.59 -0.23 -2.28
C ALA A 378 24.46 0.56 -0.99
N ILE A 379 25.62 0.89 -0.39
CA ILE A 379 25.72 1.90 0.66
C ILE A 379 26.57 3.03 0.12
N VAL A 380 26.06 4.26 0.23
CA VAL A 380 26.74 5.48 -0.20
C VAL A 380 26.83 6.43 0.99
N ARG A 381 28.04 6.77 1.39
CA ARG A 381 28.29 7.84 2.38
C ARG A 381 28.16 9.18 1.67
N MET A 382 27.31 10.05 2.18
CA MET A 382 27.09 11.38 1.62
C MET A 382 27.62 12.47 2.54
N PRO A 383 28.25 13.53 2.00
CA PRO A 383 28.75 14.63 2.84
C PRO A 383 27.63 15.46 3.46
N THR A 384 26.47 15.47 2.83
CA THR A 384 25.25 16.17 3.31
C THR A 384 24.02 15.60 2.60
N GLN A 385 22.83 16.09 2.98
CA GLN A 385 21.57 15.73 2.33
C GLN A 385 21.38 16.52 1.01
N THR A 386 22.06 16.05 -0.02
CA THR A 386 22.05 16.62 -1.37
C THR A 386 20.73 16.36 -2.12
N PRO A 387 20.49 16.93 -3.32
CA PRO A 387 19.28 16.68 -4.10
C PRO A 387 18.98 15.21 -4.33
N ILE A 388 19.98 14.38 -4.71
CA ILE A 388 19.77 12.96 -4.98
C ILE A 388 19.35 12.19 -3.72
N VAL A 389 19.83 12.57 -2.55
CA VAL A 389 19.43 11.95 -1.26
C VAL A 389 17.96 12.27 -0.92
N ARG A 390 17.44 13.41 -1.38
CA ARG A 390 16.05 13.83 -1.17
C ARG A 390 15.08 13.22 -2.18
N GLU A 391 15.59 12.68 -3.27
CA GLU A 391 14.81 12.01 -4.31
C GLU A 391 14.64 10.52 -3.97
N GLU A 392 13.44 9.99 -4.14
CA GLU A 392 13.19 8.56 -3.97
C GLU A 392 13.73 7.78 -5.17
N THR A 393 14.75 6.95 -4.95
CA THR A 393 15.17 5.92 -5.91
C THR A 393 14.62 4.57 -5.46
N PHE A 394 13.70 3.99 -6.23
CA PHE A 394 13.00 2.74 -5.87
C PHE A 394 13.88 1.50 -6.16
N ALA A 395 15.02 1.44 -5.48
CA ALA A 395 16.09 0.45 -5.64
C ALA A 395 16.88 0.33 -4.32
N PRO A 396 17.72 -0.70 -4.14
CA PRO A 396 18.42 -0.96 -2.88
C PRO A 396 19.65 -0.05 -2.70
N ILE A 397 19.44 1.24 -2.54
CA ILE A 397 20.47 2.24 -2.20
C ILE A 397 20.20 2.76 -0.80
N LEU A 398 21.18 2.70 0.07
CA LEU A 398 21.18 3.29 1.40
C LEU A 398 22.16 4.46 1.46
N TYR A 399 21.66 5.68 1.67
CA TYR A 399 22.47 6.87 1.89
C TYR A 399 22.78 7.03 3.38
N LEU A 400 24.06 7.04 3.73
CA LEU A 400 24.55 7.26 5.09
C LEU A 400 24.91 8.73 5.26
N LEU A 401 24.31 9.38 6.26
CA LEU A 401 24.53 10.75 6.70
C LEU A 401 24.95 10.74 8.16
N THR A 402 25.79 11.69 8.57
CA THR A 402 26.16 11.89 9.98
C THR A 402 25.47 13.11 10.56
N TYR A 403 25.28 13.12 11.88
CA TYR A 403 24.82 14.28 12.63
C TYR A 403 25.57 14.39 13.97
N ALA A 404 25.67 15.61 14.52
CA ALA A 404 26.34 15.88 15.80
C ALA A 404 25.35 16.16 16.94
N ASP A 405 24.19 16.76 16.68
CA ASP A 405 23.18 17.09 17.68
C ASP A 405 21.77 16.68 17.26
N TRP A 406 20.87 16.65 18.23
CA TRP A 406 19.47 16.23 18.03
C TRP A 406 18.70 17.08 17.02
N GLU A 407 18.91 18.40 17.06
CA GLU A 407 18.26 19.35 16.17
C GLU A 407 18.66 19.09 14.72
N GLU A 408 19.91 18.74 14.48
CA GLU A 408 20.40 18.35 13.16
C GLU A 408 19.80 17.03 12.70
N ALA A 409 19.72 16.03 13.57
CA ALA A 409 19.11 14.74 13.26
C ALA A 409 17.66 14.91 12.78
N VAL A 410 16.85 15.68 13.52
CA VAL A 410 15.45 15.96 13.18
C VAL A 410 15.35 16.78 11.90
N ARG A 411 16.22 17.79 11.71
CA ARG A 411 16.25 18.61 10.49
C ARG A 411 16.57 17.77 9.25
N LEU A 412 17.55 16.87 9.33
CA LEU A 412 17.86 15.93 8.24
C LEU A 412 16.71 14.96 8.00
N HIS A 413 16.13 14.42 9.06
CA HIS A 413 15.01 13.48 8.98
C HIS A 413 13.81 14.10 8.27
N ASN A 414 13.30 15.23 8.75
CA ASN A 414 12.10 15.90 8.24
C ASN A 414 12.38 16.69 6.94
N GLY A 415 13.65 16.88 6.55
CA GLY A 415 14.09 17.69 5.41
C GLY A 415 13.87 17.07 4.03
N VAL A 416 12.88 16.20 3.85
CA VAL A 416 12.45 15.60 2.58
C VAL A 416 10.97 15.84 2.34
N PRO A 417 10.52 15.83 1.08
CA PRO A 417 9.10 16.09 0.78
C PRO A 417 8.16 14.96 1.19
N GLN A 418 8.65 13.74 1.38
CA GLN A 418 7.83 12.60 1.77
C GLN A 418 7.77 12.45 3.31
N GLY A 419 6.74 11.75 3.82
CA GLY A 419 6.56 11.48 5.24
C GLY A 419 5.80 10.19 5.49
N LEU A 420 6.28 9.04 4.96
CA LEU A 420 5.59 7.76 5.12
C LEU A 420 6.01 7.07 6.42
N SER A 421 7.25 6.60 6.51
CA SER A 421 7.74 5.81 7.63
C SER A 421 9.09 6.28 8.11
N SER A 422 9.35 6.08 9.40
CA SER A 422 10.57 6.50 10.09
C SER A 422 10.88 5.60 11.27
N ALA A 423 12.14 5.59 11.70
CA ALA A 423 12.52 4.90 12.92
C ALA A 423 13.67 5.58 13.62
N ILE A 424 13.79 5.33 14.93
CA ILE A 424 14.97 5.66 15.74
C ILE A 424 15.45 4.45 16.51
N PHE A 425 16.76 4.31 16.64
CA PHE A 425 17.41 3.37 17.54
C PHE A 425 18.09 4.12 18.68
N THR A 426 17.65 3.87 19.90
CA THR A 426 18.15 4.48 21.14
C THR A 426 17.74 3.65 22.35
N ASP A 427 18.57 3.64 23.39
CA ASP A 427 18.23 3.08 24.70
C ASP A 427 17.70 4.16 25.68
N SER A 428 17.68 5.44 25.25
CA SER A 428 17.14 6.57 26.01
C SER A 428 15.65 6.73 25.83
N LEU A 429 14.86 6.61 26.89
CA LEU A 429 13.43 6.93 26.88
C LEU A 429 13.17 8.39 26.45
N GLN A 430 13.99 9.33 26.91
CA GLN A 430 13.85 10.74 26.57
C GLN A 430 14.02 11.00 25.08
N THR A 431 15.01 10.37 24.45
CA THR A 431 15.26 10.49 23.02
C THR A 431 14.13 9.82 22.21
N ALA A 432 13.64 8.65 22.64
CA ALA A 432 12.51 7.97 22.03
C ALA A 432 11.24 8.83 22.07
N GLU A 433 10.89 9.39 23.23
CA GLU A 433 9.73 10.27 23.40
C GLU A 433 9.88 11.60 22.63
N ALA A 434 11.09 12.15 22.57
CA ALA A 434 11.37 13.33 21.75
C ALA A 434 11.12 13.06 20.24
N PHE A 435 11.52 11.88 19.74
CA PHE A 435 11.28 11.46 18.36
C PHE A 435 9.79 11.26 18.05
N LEU A 436 9.01 10.72 18.99
CA LEU A 436 7.59 10.49 18.84
C LEU A 436 6.73 11.75 19.11
N SER A 437 7.33 12.82 19.65
CA SER A 437 6.62 14.06 19.95
C SER A 437 6.30 14.88 18.70
N VAL A 438 5.50 15.93 18.88
CA VAL A 438 5.14 16.88 17.81
C VAL A 438 6.37 17.60 17.20
N ALA A 439 7.50 17.64 17.90
CA ALA A 439 8.75 18.23 17.45
C ALA A 439 9.72 17.19 16.84
N GLY A 440 9.34 15.93 16.83
CA GLY A 440 10.15 14.82 16.30
C GLY A 440 9.84 14.49 14.87
N SER A 441 9.51 13.21 14.60
CA SER A 441 9.19 12.71 13.25
C SER A 441 7.88 13.28 12.72
N ASP A 442 7.89 13.74 11.47
CA ASP A 442 6.73 14.23 10.72
C ASP A 442 6.10 13.15 9.80
N CYS A 443 6.44 11.88 10.01
CA CYS A 443 5.93 10.76 9.23
C CYS A 443 4.63 10.20 9.82
N GLY A 444 3.84 9.53 8.96
CA GLY A 444 2.64 8.82 9.38
C GLY A 444 2.94 7.58 10.25
N ILE A 445 4.13 6.99 10.10
CA ILE A 445 4.62 5.86 10.89
C ILE A 445 5.97 6.25 11.53
N ALA A 446 6.04 6.15 12.86
CA ALA A 446 7.25 6.45 13.62
C ALA A 446 7.52 5.31 14.61
N ASN A 447 8.65 4.64 14.47
CA ASN A 447 9.01 3.45 15.21
C ASN A 447 10.22 3.68 16.13
N VAL A 448 10.29 2.95 17.22
CA VAL A 448 11.44 2.96 18.15
C VAL A 448 12.01 1.53 18.24
N ASN A 449 13.31 1.38 18.00
CA ASN A 449 14.05 0.11 18.07
C ASN A 449 13.48 -1.00 17.17
N ILE A 450 12.80 -0.60 16.09
CA ILE A 450 12.35 -1.44 14.96
C ILE A 450 12.56 -0.64 13.66
N GLY A 451 12.67 -1.30 12.52
CA GLY A 451 12.92 -0.62 11.24
C GLY A 451 11.72 0.13 10.67
N THR A 452 11.90 0.74 9.49
CA THR A 452 10.87 1.49 8.77
C THR A 452 9.88 0.60 8.03
N SER A 453 10.21 -0.68 7.78
CA SER A 453 9.36 -1.68 7.13
C SER A 453 8.74 -2.62 8.15
N GLY A 454 7.54 -3.13 7.89
CA GLY A 454 6.84 -4.04 8.80
C GLY A 454 5.61 -3.39 9.43
N ALA A 455 4.74 -2.83 8.59
CA ALA A 455 3.41 -2.39 9.01
C ALA A 455 2.59 -3.59 9.51
N GLU A 456 1.86 -3.41 10.60
CA GLU A 456 0.96 -4.41 11.16
C GLU A 456 -0.50 -4.06 10.84
N ILE A 457 -1.30 -5.08 10.52
CA ILE A 457 -2.70 -4.92 10.07
C ILE A 457 -3.59 -4.17 11.07
N GLY A 458 -3.29 -4.23 12.37
CA GLY A 458 -4.05 -3.51 13.40
C GLY A 458 -3.90 -1.99 13.36
N GLY A 459 -2.83 -1.48 12.77
CA GLY A 459 -2.55 -0.06 12.59
C GLY A 459 -3.16 0.54 11.33
N ALA A 460 -3.47 1.82 11.34
CA ALA A 460 -3.79 2.57 10.13
C ALA A 460 -2.50 2.85 9.37
N PHE A 461 -2.43 2.40 8.10
CA PHE A 461 -1.28 2.61 7.23
C PHE A 461 -1.47 3.90 6.41
N GLY A 462 -0.41 4.69 6.29
CA GLY A 462 -0.37 5.87 5.44
C GLY A 462 0.62 6.91 5.91
N GLY A 463 0.88 7.87 5.03
CA GLY A 463 1.87 8.92 5.23
C GLY A 463 1.31 10.33 5.22
N GLU A 464 2.24 11.28 5.34
CA GLU A 464 2.01 12.72 5.35
C GLU A 464 2.80 13.38 4.20
N LYS A 465 2.61 14.66 4.01
CA LYS A 465 3.29 15.48 3.00
C LYS A 465 3.09 14.92 1.58
N GLU A 466 4.17 14.78 0.79
CA GLU A 466 4.09 14.25 -0.59
C GLU A 466 3.86 12.74 -0.67
N THR A 467 3.87 12.03 0.44
CA THR A 467 3.40 10.64 0.47
C THR A 467 1.89 10.55 0.24
N GLY A 468 1.18 11.65 0.41
CA GLY A 468 -0.25 11.73 0.11
C GLY A 468 -1.09 11.94 1.35
N GLY A 469 -2.14 11.13 1.52
CA GLY A 469 -3.06 11.28 2.65
C GLY A 469 -4.23 10.33 2.60
N GLY A 470 -4.96 10.30 3.68
CA GLY A 470 -5.88 9.22 4.00
C GLY A 470 -5.17 8.14 4.80
N ARG A 471 -5.88 7.06 5.06
CA ARG A 471 -5.33 5.85 5.70
C ARG A 471 -6.02 4.63 5.13
N GLU A 472 -5.30 3.53 5.05
CA GLU A 472 -5.82 2.22 4.71
C GLU A 472 -5.45 1.17 5.76
N SER A 473 -5.85 -0.08 5.59
CA SER A 473 -5.63 -1.17 6.53
C SER A 473 -6.43 -1.02 7.84
N GLY A 474 -5.79 -1.03 9.00
CA GLY A 474 -6.43 -1.18 10.32
C GLY A 474 -6.92 0.09 11.00
N SER A 475 -7.06 -0.01 12.33
CA SER A 475 -7.51 1.07 13.21
C SER A 475 -8.85 1.68 12.74
N ASP A 476 -8.88 3.00 12.56
CA ASP A 476 -10.05 3.75 12.12
C ASP A 476 -10.04 4.11 10.61
N ALA A 477 -9.15 3.49 9.83
CA ALA A 477 -9.07 3.68 8.37
C ALA A 477 -10.42 3.43 7.67
N TRP A 478 -11.27 2.54 8.23
CA TRP A 478 -12.63 2.27 7.74
C TRP A 478 -13.49 3.52 7.57
N LYS A 479 -13.22 4.59 8.33
CA LYS A 479 -13.95 5.86 8.21
C LYS A 479 -13.74 6.53 6.85
N GLY A 480 -12.61 6.27 6.20
CA GLY A 480 -12.31 6.73 4.83
C GLY A 480 -13.27 6.16 3.77
N TYR A 481 -13.79 4.96 4.01
CA TYR A 481 -14.72 4.24 3.11
C TYR A 481 -16.20 4.53 3.41
N MET A 482 -16.49 5.39 4.38
CA MET A 482 -17.85 5.67 4.79
C MET A 482 -18.14 7.18 4.82
N ARG A 483 -19.41 7.54 4.74
CA ARG A 483 -19.89 8.90 4.99
C ARG A 483 -20.52 8.99 6.37
N ARG A 484 -20.12 9.97 7.15
CA ARG A 484 -20.69 10.27 8.45
C ARG A 484 -21.97 11.09 8.26
N GLN A 485 -23.01 10.71 8.98
CA GLN A 485 -24.28 11.42 9.02
C GLN A 485 -24.62 11.78 10.48
N THR A 486 -24.84 13.05 10.74
CA THR A 486 -25.35 13.54 12.02
C THR A 486 -26.86 13.53 12.00
N ASN A 487 -27.49 12.95 13.01
CA ASN A 487 -28.93 12.79 13.11
C ASN A 487 -29.42 13.44 14.43
N THR A 488 -30.60 14.07 14.35
CA THR A 488 -31.30 14.55 15.53
C THR A 488 -32.73 14.03 15.49
N ILE A 489 -33.17 13.40 16.56
CA ILE A 489 -34.55 12.93 16.73
C ILE A 489 -35.21 13.79 17.77
N ASN A 490 -36.32 14.40 17.41
CA ASN A 490 -37.22 15.07 18.33
C ASN A 490 -38.33 14.08 18.72
N TRP A 491 -38.42 13.69 20.00
CA TRP A 491 -39.51 12.87 20.53
C TRP A 491 -40.54 13.65 21.32
N SER A 492 -40.39 15.01 21.39
CA SER A 492 -41.40 15.90 21.96
C SER A 492 -42.45 16.31 20.93
N ARG A 493 -43.47 17.01 21.33
CA ARG A 493 -44.46 17.64 20.43
C ARG A 493 -44.16 19.14 20.20
N GLU A 494 -43.08 19.63 20.77
CA GLU A 494 -42.64 21.02 20.64
C GLU A 494 -41.54 21.13 19.61
N LEU A 495 -41.47 22.22 18.89
CA LEU A 495 -40.40 22.53 17.94
C LEU A 495 -39.65 23.79 18.42
N PRO A 496 -38.68 23.66 19.34
CA PRO A 496 -37.88 24.80 19.77
C PRO A 496 -36.96 25.20 18.60
N LEU A 497 -37.25 26.33 17.99
CA LEU A 497 -36.42 26.89 16.92
C LEU A 497 -35.17 27.51 17.48
N ALA A 498 -34.08 27.48 16.70
CA ALA A 498 -32.84 28.12 17.04
C ALA A 498 -33.03 29.62 17.26
N GLN A 499 -32.23 30.20 18.17
CA GLN A 499 -32.26 31.65 18.47
C GLN A 499 -33.58 32.19 19.03
N GLY A 500 -34.46 31.31 19.53
CA GLY A 500 -35.76 31.73 20.11
C GLY A 500 -36.75 32.29 19.09
N LEU A 501 -36.54 32.04 17.81
CA LEU A 501 -37.47 32.46 16.75
C LEU A 501 -38.82 31.76 16.93
N LYS A 502 -39.91 32.52 16.80
CA LYS A 502 -41.28 32.04 16.77
C LYS A 502 -41.90 32.39 15.42
N PHE A 503 -42.51 31.42 14.76
CA PHE A 503 -43.27 31.62 13.53
C PHE A 503 -44.74 31.32 13.82
N GLY A 504 -45.61 32.29 13.53
CA GLY A 504 -47.05 32.18 13.71
C GLY A 504 -47.53 32.63 15.08
N ASP A 505 -48.79 33.01 15.16
CA ASP A 505 -49.46 33.30 16.41
C ASP A 505 -49.69 31.99 17.16
N GLU A 506 -49.26 31.91 18.42
CA GLU A 506 -49.62 30.83 19.33
C GLU A 506 -51.15 30.96 19.57
N THR A 507 -51.97 30.15 18.85
CA THR A 507 -53.37 29.94 19.19
C THR A 507 -53.47 28.81 20.21
#